data_1674f30b2137bb2ec07c512f47e3b615
#
_entry.id   1674f30b2137bb2ec07c512f47e3b615
#
_cell.length_a   1.000
_cell.length_b   1.000
_cell.length_c   1.000
_cell.angle_alpha   90.00
_cell.angle_beta   90.00
_cell.angle_gamma   90.00
#
_symmetry.space_group_name_H-M   'P 1'
#
loop_
_entity.id
_entity.type
_entity.pdbx_description
1 polymer ?
#
loop_
_entity_poly.entity_id
_entity_poly.type
_entity_poly.pdbx_seq_one_letter_code
_entity_poly.pdbx_strand_id
1 'polypeptide(L)'
;MKKIIFQTLSLLFTFVTITSAQTKKAKRVNPMAPIEEVKGLPHVLVIGDSISIGYTLPTRALLKGKVNLHRIRTNGGPTTKGVTEIEKWLGKRKWDLIHFNWGLHDLKYMGKDGTNLVPKEKGGIVQVPLSEYEKNLEKLVIRMKKSATQLVWRNTTPIPPGSKARYVGDSVKY
;
A
#
# COMPACT_ATOMS: atom_id res chain seq x y z
N MET A 1 -10.11 88.50 -21.78
CA MET A 1 -9.71 87.67 -20.58
C MET A 1 -10.38 86.31 -20.69
N LYS A 2 -9.59 85.24 -21.03
CA LYS A 2 -10.10 83.89 -21.23
C LYS A 2 -9.92 83.13 -19.87
N LYS A 3 -11.02 82.66 -19.27
CA LYS A 3 -11.00 81.81 -18.10
C LYS A 3 -10.71 80.36 -18.49
N ILE A 4 -9.60 79.81 -18.01
CA ILE A 4 -9.23 78.39 -18.12
C ILE A 4 -9.87 77.64 -16.94
N ILE A 5 -10.75 76.69 -17.24
CA ILE A 5 -11.36 75.82 -16.27
C ILE A 5 -10.48 74.55 -16.19
N PHE A 6 -9.84 74.31 -15.02
CA PHE A 6 -9.14 73.04 -14.76
C PHE A 6 -10.18 72.03 -14.24
N GLN A 7 -10.39 70.98 -15.06
CA GLN A 7 -11.12 69.79 -14.62
C GLN A 7 -10.12 68.80 -13.96
N THR A 8 -10.27 68.62 -12.66
CA THR A 8 -9.52 67.58 -11.92
C THR A 8 -10.20 66.24 -12.11
N LEU A 9 -9.54 65.35 -12.85
CA LEU A 9 -9.95 63.95 -13.06
C LEU A 9 -9.56 63.14 -11.78
N SER A 10 -10.54 62.79 -10.94
CA SER A 10 -10.33 61.95 -9.79
C SER A 10 -10.35 60.48 -10.20
N LEU A 11 -9.18 59.83 -10.16
CA LEU A 11 -9.03 58.38 -10.48
C LEU A 11 -9.40 57.60 -9.17
N LEU A 12 -10.57 56.97 -9.17
CA LEU A 12 -10.94 56.02 -8.13
C LEU A 12 -10.17 54.69 -8.34
N PHE A 13 -9.17 54.42 -7.50
CA PHE A 13 -8.54 53.12 -7.44
C PHE A 13 -9.40 52.16 -6.57
N THR A 14 -10.15 51.26 -7.23
CA THR A 14 -10.80 50.14 -6.56
C THR A 14 -9.76 49.05 -6.24
N PHE A 15 -9.41 48.94 -4.97
CA PHE A 15 -8.61 47.80 -4.49
C PHE A 15 -9.46 46.53 -4.51
N VAL A 16 -9.22 45.64 -5.48
CA VAL A 16 -9.74 44.27 -5.47
C VAL A 16 -8.90 43.47 -4.49
N THR A 17 -9.39 43.21 -3.28
CA THR A 17 -8.79 42.28 -2.33
C THR A 17 -9.03 40.86 -2.83
N ILE A 18 -8.01 40.24 -3.39
CA ILE A 18 -8.02 38.80 -3.72
C ILE A 18 -7.88 38.03 -2.41
N THR A 19 -9.00 37.61 -1.86
CA THR A 19 -9.01 36.67 -0.73
C THR A 19 -8.52 35.32 -1.21
N SER A 20 -7.27 34.97 -0.91
CA SER A 20 -6.75 33.63 -1.22
C SER A 20 -7.49 32.62 -0.32
N ALA A 21 -8.40 31.86 -0.89
CA ALA A 21 -9.02 30.73 -0.22
C ALA A 21 -7.92 29.69 0.07
N GLN A 22 -7.48 29.63 1.33
CA GLN A 22 -6.62 28.54 1.79
C GLN A 22 -7.42 27.24 1.68
N THR A 23 -7.15 26.44 0.66
CA THR A 23 -7.65 25.08 0.54
C THR A 23 -7.09 24.29 1.73
N LYS A 24 -7.93 23.99 2.74
CA LYS A 24 -7.59 23.08 3.83
C LYS A 24 -7.13 21.76 3.18
N LYS A 25 -5.84 21.46 3.28
CA LYS A 25 -5.26 20.20 2.82
C LYS A 25 -6.03 19.06 3.49
N ALA A 26 -6.79 18.29 2.71
CA ALA A 26 -7.56 17.16 3.24
C ALA A 26 -6.61 16.23 4.02
N LYS A 27 -6.99 15.88 5.26
CA LYS A 27 -6.20 15.02 6.13
C LYS A 27 -6.00 13.68 5.41
N ARG A 28 -4.77 13.31 5.09
CA ARG A 28 -4.47 12.03 4.44
C ARG A 28 -4.95 10.89 5.32
N VAL A 29 -5.90 10.11 4.83
CA VAL A 29 -6.39 8.91 5.51
C VAL A 29 -5.28 7.85 5.49
N ASN A 30 -4.98 7.27 6.66
CA ASN A 30 -3.98 6.21 6.77
C ASN A 30 -4.61 4.87 6.34
N PRO A 31 -4.15 4.23 5.25
CA PRO A 31 -4.69 2.95 4.78
C PRO A 31 -4.50 1.80 5.79
N MET A 32 -3.52 1.93 6.71
CA MET A 32 -3.23 0.93 7.75
C MET A 32 -4.01 1.17 9.05
N ALA A 33 -4.77 2.27 9.15
CA ALA A 33 -5.62 2.51 10.30
C ALA A 33 -6.73 1.45 10.41
N PRO A 34 -7.17 1.11 11.64
CA PRO A 34 -8.37 0.29 11.82
C PRO A 34 -9.57 0.97 11.17
N ILE A 35 -10.58 0.18 10.87
CA ILE A 35 -11.85 0.65 10.35
C ILE A 35 -12.91 0.62 11.45
N GLU A 36 -13.94 1.43 11.29
CA GLU A 36 -15.20 1.23 11.98
C GLU A 36 -15.97 0.10 11.28
N GLU A 37 -16.34 -0.93 12.03
CA GLU A 37 -17.01 -2.10 11.49
C GLU A 37 -18.52 -1.88 11.43
N VAL A 38 -19.13 -2.33 10.34
CA VAL A 38 -20.58 -2.38 10.19
C VAL A 38 -21.05 -3.78 10.56
N LYS A 39 -21.96 -3.89 11.53
CA LYS A 39 -22.51 -5.17 11.99
C LYS A 39 -23.19 -5.92 10.85
N GLY A 40 -22.90 -7.23 10.75
CA GLY A 40 -23.53 -8.12 9.76
C GLY A 40 -22.83 -8.15 8.40
N LEU A 41 -21.84 -7.29 8.14
CA LEU A 41 -21.04 -7.38 6.92
C LEU A 41 -19.88 -8.38 7.07
N PRO A 42 -19.52 -9.10 5.99
CA PRO A 42 -18.39 -10.02 5.98
C PRO A 42 -17.07 -9.32 6.34
N HIS A 43 -16.18 -10.05 7.00
CA HIS A 43 -14.85 -9.59 7.38
C HIS A 43 -13.78 -10.06 6.40
N VAL A 44 -13.18 -9.13 5.69
CA VAL A 44 -12.11 -9.38 4.72
C VAL A 44 -10.79 -8.85 5.25
N LEU A 45 -9.74 -9.68 5.23
CA LEU A 45 -8.39 -9.26 5.60
C LEU A 45 -7.51 -9.15 4.34
N VAL A 46 -6.81 -8.04 4.20
CA VAL A 46 -5.76 -7.85 3.19
C VAL A 46 -4.38 -7.99 3.83
N ILE A 47 -3.60 -8.94 3.35
CA ILE A 47 -2.19 -9.15 3.70
C ILE A 47 -1.34 -8.88 2.47
N GLY A 48 -0.32 -8.03 2.60
CA GLY A 48 0.59 -7.72 1.50
C GLY A 48 1.51 -6.54 1.82
N ASP A 49 2.34 -6.20 0.87
CA ASP A 49 3.38 -5.18 0.95
C ASP A 49 2.87 -3.75 0.64
N SER A 50 3.78 -2.87 0.19
CA SER A 50 3.47 -1.48 -0.18
C SER A 50 2.47 -1.35 -1.33
N ILE A 51 2.41 -2.32 -2.25
CA ILE A 51 1.43 -2.33 -3.33
C ILE A 51 0.02 -2.43 -2.73
N SER A 52 -0.18 -3.32 -1.77
CA SER A 52 -1.47 -3.46 -1.07
C SER A 52 -1.84 -2.22 -0.24
N ILE A 53 -0.85 -1.52 0.33
CA ILE A 53 -1.08 -0.25 1.00
C ILE A 53 -1.69 0.76 0.01
N GLY A 54 -1.14 0.83 -1.20
CA GLY A 54 -1.57 1.76 -2.25
C GLY A 54 -3.03 1.56 -2.68
N TYR A 55 -3.49 0.32 -2.85
CA TYR A 55 -4.86 0.06 -3.30
C TYR A 55 -5.90 -0.10 -2.16
N THR A 56 -5.49 -0.12 -0.89
CA THR A 56 -6.43 -0.35 0.23
C THR A 56 -7.56 0.68 0.29
N LEU A 57 -7.26 1.97 0.19
CA LEU A 57 -8.30 3.01 0.29
C LEU A 57 -9.27 3.00 -0.90
N PRO A 58 -8.80 2.94 -2.16
CA PRO A 58 -9.70 2.75 -3.30
C PRO A 58 -10.59 1.50 -3.16
N THR A 59 -10.02 0.37 -2.72
CA THR A 59 -10.79 -0.86 -2.51
C THR A 59 -11.84 -0.70 -1.42
N ARG A 60 -11.51 -0.05 -0.29
CA ARG A 60 -12.49 0.28 0.75
C ARG A 60 -13.64 1.12 0.21
N ALA A 61 -13.35 2.10 -0.65
CA ALA A 61 -14.38 2.95 -1.25
C ALA A 61 -15.32 2.14 -2.16
N LEU A 62 -14.78 1.26 -3.01
CA LEU A 62 -15.55 0.40 -3.94
C LEU A 62 -16.40 -0.64 -3.20
N LEU A 63 -15.95 -1.13 -2.05
CA LEU A 63 -16.61 -2.15 -1.26
C LEU A 63 -17.37 -1.61 -0.05
N LYS A 64 -17.54 -0.28 0.03
CA LYS A 64 -18.30 0.37 1.11
C LYS A 64 -19.73 -0.20 1.20
N GLY A 65 -20.13 -0.59 2.40
CA GLY A 65 -21.45 -1.20 2.65
C GLY A 65 -21.59 -2.64 2.20
N LYS A 66 -20.53 -3.28 1.66
CA LYS A 66 -20.53 -4.68 1.23
C LYS A 66 -19.71 -5.57 2.13
N VAL A 67 -18.57 -5.06 2.64
CA VAL A 67 -17.67 -5.80 3.52
C VAL A 67 -16.98 -4.88 4.52
N ASN A 68 -16.51 -5.44 5.62
CA ASN A 68 -15.56 -4.83 6.54
C ASN A 68 -14.14 -5.15 6.04
N LEU A 69 -13.53 -4.25 5.24
CA LEU A 69 -12.21 -4.48 4.66
C LEU A 69 -11.10 -4.05 5.62
N HIS A 70 -10.54 -5.02 6.32
CA HIS A 70 -9.37 -4.87 7.17
C HIS A 70 -8.08 -4.99 6.38
N ARG A 71 -7.00 -4.51 6.94
CA ARG A 71 -5.64 -4.69 6.45
C ARG A 71 -4.68 -4.88 7.63
N ILE A 72 -3.64 -5.70 7.47
CA ILE A 72 -2.54 -5.75 8.43
C ILE A 72 -1.97 -4.35 8.64
N ARG A 73 -1.66 -3.98 9.88
CA ARG A 73 -1.26 -2.61 10.27
C ARG A 73 0.21 -2.29 9.98
N THR A 74 0.81 -3.04 9.07
CA THR A 74 2.21 -2.93 8.67
C THR A 74 2.39 -3.31 7.20
N ASN A 75 3.60 -3.10 6.67
CA ASN A 75 4.01 -3.72 5.41
C ASN A 75 4.29 -5.21 5.65
N GLY A 76 3.66 -6.10 4.86
CA GLY A 76 3.80 -7.55 4.98
C GLY A 76 5.24 -8.05 4.76
N GLY A 77 6.04 -7.32 3.97
CA GLY A 77 7.44 -7.67 3.72
C GLY A 77 7.62 -9.01 3.00
N PRO A 78 8.75 -9.69 3.23
CA PRO A 78 9.00 -11.02 2.67
C PRO A 78 8.19 -12.11 3.40
N THR A 79 8.12 -13.31 2.82
CA THR A 79 7.44 -14.46 3.42
C THR A 79 8.01 -14.85 4.78
N THR A 80 9.30 -14.65 5.02
CA THR A 80 9.93 -14.87 6.32
C THR A 80 9.28 -14.02 7.42
N LYS A 81 9.02 -12.75 7.15
CA LYS A 81 8.26 -11.89 8.06
C LYS A 81 6.82 -12.37 8.20
N GLY A 82 6.21 -12.82 7.11
CA GLY A 82 4.86 -13.41 7.14
C GLY A 82 4.78 -14.56 8.12
N VAL A 83 5.69 -15.53 8.04
CA VAL A 83 5.75 -16.69 8.95
C VAL A 83 5.90 -16.26 10.42
N THR A 84 6.71 -15.24 10.70
CA THR A 84 6.92 -14.74 12.06
C THR A 84 5.69 -14.02 12.63
N GLU A 85 5.00 -13.23 11.80
CA GLU A 85 3.96 -12.28 12.26
C GLU A 85 2.53 -12.77 12.03
N ILE A 86 2.33 -13.89 11.33
CA ILE A 86 1.00 -14.33 10.86
C ILE A 86 -0.01 -14.48 12.00
N GLU A 87 0.39 -14.99 13.15
CA GLU A 87 -0.49 -15.16 14.30
C GLU A 87 -1.04 -13.82 14.80
N LYS A 88 -0.18 -12.82 14.89
CA LYS A 88 -0.53 -11.47 15.29
C LYS A 88 -1.47 -10.80 14.27
N TRP A 89 -1.24 -11.05 12.97
CA TRP A 89 -2.06 -10.46 11.91
C TRP A 89 -3.45 -11.07 11.84
N LEU A 90 -3.55 -12.38 12.01
CA LEU A 90 -4.84 -13.09 12.00
C LEU A 90 -5.65 -12.83 13.27
N GLY A 91 -4.97 -12.72 14.41
CA GLY A 91 -5.62 -12.60 15.72
C GLY A 91 -6.50 -13.82 16.02
N LYS A 92 -7.53 -13.60 16.83
CA LYS A 92 -8.51 -14.64 17.21
C LYS A 92 -9.75 -14.66 16.32
N ARG A 93 -9.81 -13.77 15.33
CA ARG A 93 -10.99 -13.61 14.45
C ARG A 93 -11.06 -14.75 13.43
N LYS A 94 -12.27 -15.18 13.11
CA LYS A 94 -12.57 -15.89 11.87
C LYS A 94 -12.81 -14.87 10.77
N TRP A 95 -12.18 -15.09 9.63
CA TRP A 95 -12.30 -14.24 8.45
C TRP A 95 -13.19 -14.90 7.41
N ASP A 96 -14.06 -14.14 6.75
CA ASP A 96 -14.82 -14.66 5.63
C ASP A 96 -13.91 -14.83 4.42
N LEU A 97 -12.95 -13.89 4.24
CA LEU A 97 -11.97 -13.96 3.16
C LEU A 97 -10.64 -13.35 3.60
N ILE A 98 -9.53 -14.00 3.24
CA ILE A 98 -8.20 -13.41 3.29
C ILE A 98 -7.66 -13.26 1.87
N HIS A 99 -7.42 -12.02 1.47
CA HIS A 99 -6.71 -11.67 0.24
C HIS A 99 -5.23 -11.43 0.57
N PHE A 100 -4.33 -12.14 -0.11
CA PHE A 100 -2.91 -12.08 0.25
C PHE A 100 -1.98 -12.13 -0.95
N ASN A 101 -0.79 -11.53 -0.78
CA ASN A 101 0.28 -11.50 -1.75
C ASN A 101 1.64 -11.42 -1.07
N TRP A 102 2.61 -12.15 -1.60
CA TRP A 102 4.04 -12.03 -1.33
C TRP A 102 4.82 -12.16 -2.64
N GLY A 103 6.12 -11.93 -2.61
CA GLY A 103 7.06 -12.14 -3.71
C GLY A 103 7.99 -10.96 -3.94
N LEU A 104 7.49 -9.71 -4.11
CA LEU A 104 8.34 -8.55 -4.42
C LEU A 104 9.43 -8.24 -3.39
N HIS A 105 9.22 -8.63 -2.13
CA HIS A 105 10.25 -8.53 -1.11
C HIS A 105 11.16 -9.74 -1.11
N ASP A 106 10.64 -10.91 -1.42
CA ASP A 106 11.39 -12.16 -1.40
C ASP A 106 12.44 -12.20 -2.51
N LEU A 107 12.05 -11.85 -3.73
CA LEU A 107 12.88 -11.92 -4.95
C LEU A 107 13.94 -10.80 -5.08
N LYS A 108 13.91 -9.78 -4.21
CA LYS A 108 14.89 -8.69 -4.31
C LYS A 108 16.27 -9.12 -3.83
N TYR A 109 17.30 -8.52 -4.40
CA TYR A 109 18.69 -8.78 -4.01
C TYR A 109 19.15 -7.75 -2.98
N MET A 110 19.81 -8.25 -1.94
CA MET A 110 20.25 -7.49 -0.77
C MET A 110 21.77 -7.61 -0.62
N GLY A 111 22.40 -6.65 0.04
CA GLY A 111 23.77 -6.79 0.53
C GLY A 111 23.87 -7.90 1.59
N LYS A 112 25.11 -8.31 1.90
CA LYS A 112 25.40 -9.36 2.89
C LYS A 112 24.83 -9.05 4.29
N ASP A 113 24.68 -7.79 4.61
CA ASP A 113 24.06 -7.30 5.86
C ASP A 113 22.52 -7.31 5.85
N GLY A 114 21.90 -7.61 4.71
CA GLY A 114 20.45 -7.64 4.56
C GLY A 114 19.77 -6.27 4.61
N THR A 115 20.50 -5.15 4.66
CA THR A 115 19.92 -3.82 4.84
C THR A 115 19.71 -3.06 3.54
N ASN A 116 20.64 -3.16 2.61
CA ASN A 116 20.65 -2.39 1.38
C ASN A 116 20.31 -3.22 0.15
N LEU A 117 19.67 -2.60 -0.83
CA LEU A 117 19.47 -3.20 -2.14
C LEU A 117 20.80 -3.20 -2.91
N VAL A 118 21.30 -4.37 -3.24
CA VAL A 118 22.53 -4.57 -4.02
C VAL A 118 22.20 -5.39 -5.26
N PRO A 119 22.48 -4.91 -6.47
CA PRO A 119 22.28 -5.66 -7.69
C PRO A 119 23.05 -7.00 -7.69
N LYS A 120 22.50 -8.01 -8.33
CA LYS A 120 23.11 -9.34 -8.45
C LYS A 120 24.55 -9.26 -8.99
N GLU A 121 24.77 -8.43 -10.01
CA GLU A 121 26.06 -8.20 -10.66
C GLU A 121 27.10 -7.57 -9.74
N LYS A 122 26.65 -6.98 -8.63
CA LYS A 122 27.48 -6.38 -7.57
C LYS A 122 27.55 -7.25 -6.31
N GLY A 123 27.25 -8.53 -6.44
CA GLY A 123 27.30 -9.49 -5.32
C GLY A 123 26.08 -9.46 -4.40
N GLY A 124 24.95 -8.93 -4.87
CA GLY A 124 23.68 -9.01 -4.15
C GLY A 124 23.20 -10.47 -4.02
N ILE A 125 22.62 -10.77 -2.85
CA ILE A 125 22.07 -12.09 -2.53
C ILE A 125 20.54 -11.96 -2.50
N VAL A 126 19.82 -12.91 -3.11
CA VAL A 126 18.35 -12.91 -3.07
C VAL A 126 17.88 -12.97 -1.62
N GLN A 127 16.91 -12.13 -1.24
CA GLN A 127 16.47 -11.99 0.14
C GLN A 127 15.87 -13.29 0.69
N VAL A 128 15.04 -13.95 -0.09
CA VAL A 128 14.47 -15.26 0.25
C VAL A 128 14.66 -16.17 -0.96
N PRO A 129 15.49 -17.22 -0.89
CA PRO A 129 15.64 -18.20 -1.95
C PRO A 129 14.30 -18.84 -2.32
N LEU A 130 14.11 -19.19 -3.60
CA LEU A 130 12.85 -19.71 -4.11
C LEU A 130 12.33 -20.92 -3.32
N SER A 131 13.22 -21.87 -2.97
CA SER A 131 12.86 -23.05 -2.16
C SER A 131 12.40 -22.71 -0.75
N GLU A 132 12.91 -21.65 -0.17
CA GLU A 132 12.47 -21.15 1.14
C GLU A 132 11.15 -20.37 1.01
N TYR A 133 11.01 -19.55 -0.04
CA TYR A 133 9.77 -18.85 -0.35
C TYR A 133 8.60 -19.82 -0.47
N GLU A 134 8.76 -20.91 -1.24
CA GLU A 134 7.75 -21.95 -1.43
C GLU A 134 7.33 -22.58 -0.09
N LYS A 135 8.30 -23.01 0.73
CA LYS A 135 8.05 -23.58 2.06
C LYS A 135 7.33 -22.59 3.01
N ASN A 136 7.74 -21.33 2.96
CA ASN A 136 7.12 -20.29 3.79
C ASN A 136 5.68 -20.03 3.32
N LEU A 137 5.46 -19.94 2.01
CA LEU A 137 4.13 -19.73 1.44
C LEU A 137 3.18 -20.88 1.78
N GLU A 138 3.65 -22.13 1.70
CA GLU A 138 2.88 -23.30 2.12
C GLU A 138 2.45 -23.21 3.59
N LYS A 139 3.37 -22.91 4.50
CA LYS A 139 3.07 -22.71 5.94
C LYS A 139 2.03 -21.62 6.15
N LEU A 140 2.18 -20.50 5.45
CA LEU A 140 1.27 -19.36 5.55
C LEU A 140 -0.14 -19.73 5.04
N VAL A 141 -0.25 -20.42 3.91
CA VAL A 141 -1.53 -20.88 3.34
C VAL A 141 -2.21 -21.87 4.28
N ILE A 142 -1.47 -22.88 4.78
CA ILE A 142 -2.01 -23.86 5.75
C ILE A 142 -2.55 -23.14 6.99
N ARG A 143 -1.81 -22.14 7.49
CA ARG A 143 -2.22 -21.38 8.67
C ARG A 143 -3.45 -20.51 8.41
N MET A 144 -3.48 -19.81 7.29
CA MET A 144 -4.62 -18.95 6.90
C MET A 144 -5.91 -19.76 6.66
N LYS A 145 -5.82 -20.96 6.07
CA LYS A 145 -6.97 -21.87 5.88
C LYS A 145 -7.68 -22.21 7.20
N LYS A 146 -6.97 -22.22 8.33
CA LYS A 146 -7.57 -22.46 9.66
C LYS A 146 -8.34 -21.24 10.19
N SER A 147 -8.11 -20.07 9.64
CA SER A 147 -8.69 -18.79 10.09
C SER A 147 -9.67 -18.15 9.13
N ALA A 148 -9.76 -18.64 7.88
CA ALA A 148 -10.61 -18.05 6.87
C ALA A 148 -11.46 -19.09 6.14
N THR A 149 -12.65 -18.67 5.72
CA THR A 149 -13.52 -19.49 4.86
C THR A 149 -13.00 -19.54 3.43
N GLN A 150 -12.47 -18.40 2.94
CA GLN A 150 -11.93 -18.30 1.59
C GLN A 150 -10.54 -17.64 1.61
N LEU A 151 -9.67 -18.11 0.72
CA LEU A 151 -8.37 -17.50 0.45
C LEU A 151 -8.33 -17.05 -1.01
N VAL A 152 -7.84 -15.82 -1.23
CA VAL A 152 -7.60 -15.26 -2.55
C VAL A 152 -6.13 -14.90 -2.66
N TRP A 153 -5.40 -15.63 -3.48
CA TRP A 153 -4.01 -15.36 -3.84
C TRP A 153 -3.96 -14.33 -4.97
N ARG A 154 -3.07 -13.36 -4.83
CA ARG A 154 -2.68 -12.44 -5.88
C ARG A 154 -1.24 -12.69 -6.28
N ASN A 155 -1.00 -12.91 -7.54
CA ASN A 155 0.34 -13.09 -8.10
C ASN A 155 1.26 -11.92 -7.78
N THR A 156 2.57 -12.21 -7.76
CA THR A 156 3.60 -11.19 -7.62
C THR A 156 3.48 -10.16 -8.74
N THR A 157 3.54 -8.89 -8.36
CA THR A 157 3.45 -7.78 -9.31
C THR A 157 4.61 -7.85 -10.30
N PRO A 158 4.36 -7.73 -11.62
CA PRO A 158 5.41 -7.67 -12.63
C PRO A 158 6.42 -6.56 -12.32
N ILE A 159 7.70 -6.85 -12.57
CA ILE A 159 8.80 -5.92 -12.32
C ILE A 159 9.08 -5.17 -13.62
N PRO A 160 9.01 -3.82 -13.64
CA PRO A 160 9.37 -3.05 -14.81
C PRO A 160 10.88 -3.10 -15.07
N PRO A 161 11.32 -2.96 -16.33
CA PRO A 161 12.73 -2.81 -16.68
C PRO A 161 13.39 -1.68 -15.87
N GLY A 162 14.66 -1.85 -15.51
CA GLY A 162 15.42 -0.83 -14.74
C GLY A 162 15.15 -0.80 -13.25
N SER A 163 14.36 -1.72 -12.70
CA SER A 163 14.14 -1.85 -11.26
C SER A 163 15.43 -2.25 -10.55
N LYS A 164 15.88 -1.45 -9.58
CA LYS A 164 17.09 -1.73 -8.81
C LYS A 164 16.95 -3.04 -8.01
N ALA A 165 17.94 -3.94 -8.16
CA ALA A 165 18.05 -5.20 -7.41
C ALA A 165 16.77 -6.07 -7.45
N ARG A 166 15.99 -5.98 -8.54
CA ARG A 166 14.90 -6.87 -8.92
C ARG A 166 14.95 -7.07 -10.43
N TYR A 167 14.66 -8.28 -10.89
CA TYR A 167 14.81 -8.63 -12.29
C TYR A 167 13.49 -9.13 -12.87
N VAL A 168 13.20 -8.71 -14.11
CA VAL A 168 11.93 -9.00 -14.80
C VAL A 168 11.62 -10.50 -14.80
N GLY A 169 12.61 -11.34 -15.11
CA GLY A 169 12.46 -12.80 -15.16
C GLY A 169 12.26 -13.49 -13.80
N ASP A 170 12.45 -12.79 -12.68
CA ASP A 170 12.27 -13.39 -11.36
C ASP A 170 10.80 -13.32 -10.89
N SER A 171 10.02 -12.34 -11.35
CA SER A 171 8.62 -12.19 -10.92
C SER A 171 7.70 -13.34 -11.35
N VAL A 172 8.10 -14.12 -12.33
CA VAL A 172 7.35 -15.32 -12.77
C VAL A 172 7.68 -16.58 -11.96
N LYS A 173 8.70 -16.51 -11.10
CA LYS A 173 9.13 -17.63 -10.24
C LYS A 173 8.56 -17.51 -8.83
N TYR A 174 8.20 -16.28 -8.41
CA TYR A 174 7.66 -15.94 -7.09
C TYR A 174 6.15 -15.59 -7.24
#